data_893ee28e50d1cea8d71024ae8792925e
#
_entry.id   893ee28e50d1cea8d71024ae8792925e
#
_cell.length_a   1.000
_cell.length_b   1.000
_cell.length_c   1.000
_cell.angle_alpha   90.00
_cell.angle_beta   90.00
_cell.angle_gamma   90.00
#
_symmetry.space_group_name_H-M   'P 1'
#
loop_
_entity.id
_entity.type
_entity.pdbx_description
1 polymer ?
#
loop_
_entity_poly.entity_id
_entity_poly.type
_entity_poly.pdbx_seq_one_letter_code
_entity_poly.pdbx_strand_id
1 'polypeptide(L)'
;MGGMACAARLASKGHQVTVLEHSPTWGGKLGIISHEGHLFDTGPSLLTLPAVYRDLFLKTGAALEDSIEIVDLDTAFRYQFADGTVLKMPGAGIGRCAEAIGDTLGGTSAQQWRAFMNRAAKMWSVTRKPFLQSELHGLSSLVSMSWRLGDLRTIAPTKTLREMAQQYI
;
A
#
# COMPACT_ATOMS: atom_id res chain seq x y z
N MET A 1 -13.45 -7.34 4.03
CA MET A 1 -12.88 -6.11 4.67
C MET A 1 -13.72 -4.86 4.36
N GLY A 2 -13.92 -4.44 3.08
CA GLY A 2 -14.66 -3.20 2.76
C GLY A 2 -16.06 -3.13 3.34
N GLY A 3 -16.86 -4.21 3.23
CA GLY A 3 -18.21 -4.29 3.83
C GLY A 3 -18.19 -4.14 5.36
N MET A 4 -17.22 -4.76 6.04
CA MET A 4 -17.05 -4.63 7.49
C MET A 4 -16.70 -3.20 7.89
N ALA A 5 -15.80 -2.54 7.16
CA ALA A 5 -15.44 -1.15 7.41
C ALA A 5 -16.63 -0.20 7.19
N CYS A 6 -17.44 -0.45 6.15
CA CYS A 6 -18.68 0.29 5.90
C CYS A 6 -19.68 0.08 7.04
N ALA A 7 -19.89 -1.17 7.45
CA ALA A 7 -20.79 -1.51 8.56
C ALA A 7 -20.37 -0.83 9.86
N ALA A 8 -19.10 -0.87 10.22
CA ALA A 8 -18.56 -0.19 11.41
C ALA A 8 -18.81 1.31 11.37
N ARG A 9 -18.57 1.97 10.23
CA ARG A 9 -18.82 3.42 10.06
C ARG A 9 -20.30 3.78 10.16
N LEU A 10 -21.20 2.94 9.65
CA LEU A 10 -22.65 3.15 9.77
C LEU A 10 -23.13 2.93 11.19
N ALA A 11 -22.68 1.85 11.84
CA ALA A 11 -23.03 1.55 13.21
C ALA A 11 -22.56 2.65 14.18
N SER A 12 -21.34 3.19 13.98
CA SER A 12 -20.86 4.31 14.81
C SER A 12 -21.66 5.61 14.66
N LYS A 13 -22.47 5.71 13.60
CA LYS A 13 -23.44 6.81 13.40
C LYS A 13 -24.85 6.48 13.89
N GLY A 14 -25.04 5.37 14.59
CA GLY A 14 -26.32 4.95 15.15
C GLY A 14 -27.22 4.16 14.21
N HIS A 15 -26.75 3.76 13.03
CA HIS A 15 -27.54 2.91 12.15
C HIS A 15 -27.53 1.45 12.64
N GLN A 16 -28.69 0.79 12.51
CA GLN A 16 -28.76 -0.66 12.65
C GLN A 16 -28.24 -1.31 11.36
N VAL A 17 -27.21 -2.13 11.47
CA VAL A 17 -26.51 -2.69 10.32
C VAL A 17 -26.51 -4.21 10.40
N THR A 18 -26.93 -4.88 9.31
CA THR A 18 -26.80 -6.33 9.11
C THR A 18 -25.78 -6.59 8.03
N VAL A 19 -24.79 -7.42 8.33
CA VAL A 19 -23.77 -7.87 7.36
C VAL A 19 -24.13 -9.30 6.92
N LEU A 20 -24.31 -9.49 5.61
CA LEU A 20 -24.55 -10.80 5.02
C LEU A 20 -23.24 -11.30 4.40
N GLU A 21 -22.79 -12.47 4.81
CA GLU A 21 -21.60 -13.14 4.29
C GLU A 21 -21.97 -14.52 3.74
N HIS A 22 -21.56 -14.80 2.52
CA HIS A 22 -21.81 -16.09 1.86
C HIS A 22 -20.85 -17.19 2.32
N SER A 23 -19.61 -16.80 2.64
CA SER A 23 -18.58 -17.75 3.08
C SER A 23 -18.78 -18.16 4.54
N PRO A 24 -18.25 -19.31 4.99
CA PRO A 24 -18.34 -19.74 6.38
C PRO A 24 -17.55 -18.82 7.34
N THR A 25 -16.65 -17.98 6.81
CA THR A 25 -15.83 -17.03 7.56
C THR A 25 -15.87 -15.66 6.93
N TRP A 26 -15.76 -14.61 7.76
CA TRP A 26 -15.65 -13.22 7.30
C TRP A 26 -14.21 -12.87 6.96
N GLY A 27 -14.02 -11.76 6.22
CA GLY A 27 -12.68 -11.25 5.87
C GLY A 27 -12.38 -11.32 4.36
N GLY A 28 -13.11 -12.13 3.61
CA GLY A 28 -12.94 -12.29 2.16
C GLY A 28 -11.55 -12.86 1.82
N LYS A 29 -10.73 -12.08 1.10
CA LYS A 29 -9.38 -12.52 0.70
C LYS A 29 -8.33 -12.56 1.84
N LEU A 30 -8.68 -12.11 3.03
CA LEU A 30 -7.86 -12.33 4.24
C LEU A 30 -8.18 -13.73 4.80
N GLY A 31 -7.75 -14.75 4.11
CA GLY A 31 -7.96 -16.13 4.50
C GLY A 31 -6.74 -16.72 5.20
N ILE A 32 -6.99 -17.77 5.98
CA ILE A 32 -5.95 -18.56 6.67
C ILE A 32 -6.22 -20.02 6.37
N ILE A 33 -5.18 -20.76 6.04
CA ILE A 33 -5.19 -22.23 6.00
C ILE A 33 -4.43 -22.75 7.22
N SER A 34 -5.06 -23.68 7.94
CA SER A 34 -4.39 -24.44 9.00
C SER A 34 -4.00 -25.82 8.48
N HIS A 35 -2.73 -26.17 8.61
CA HIS A 35 -2.21 -27.48 8.22
C HIS A 35 -1.16 -27.95 9.22
N GLU A 36 -1.34 -29.13 9.80
CA GLU A 36 -0.42 -29.75 10.75
C GLU A 36 0.02 -28.82 11.91
N GLY A 37 -0.92 -28.03 12.45
CA GLY A 37 -0.67 -27.08 13.53
C GLY A 37 -0.01 -25.76 13.11
N HIS A 38 0.26 -25.56 11.82
CA HIS A 38 0.76 -24.30 11.25
C HIS A 38 -0.37 -23.49 10.62
N LEU A 39 -0.27 -22.18 10.72
CA LEU A 39 -1.19 -21.24 10.11
C LEU A 39 -0.50 -20.53 8.94
N PHE A 40 -1.15 -20.51 7.78
CA PHE A 40 -0.65 -19.87 6.57
C PHE A 40 -1.65 -18.84 6.08
N ASP A 41 -1.22 -17.60 5.94
CA ASP A 41 -2.02 -16.58 5.28
C ASP A 41 -2.17 -16.92 3.79
N THR A 42 -3.42 -16.93 3.30
CA THR A 42 -3.74 -17.14 1.88
C THR A 42 -4.00 -15.85 1.12
N GLY A 43 -3.82 -14.72 1.79
CA GLY A 43 -3.98 -13.38 1.28
C GLY A 43 -2.83 -12.47 1.72
N PRO A 44 -3.11 -11.17 1.94
CA PRO A 44 -2.10 -10.23 2.43
C PRO A 44 -1.58 -10.63 3.81
N SER A 45 -0.28 -10.82 3.92
CA SER A 45 0.43 -11.14 5.17
C SER A 45 1.09 -9.92 5.83
N LEU A 46 1.07 -8.76 5.15
CA LEU A 46 1.67 -7.51 5.64
C LEU A 46 0.62 -6.39 5.71
N LEU A 47 0.61 -5.64 6.81
CA LEU A 47 -0.17 -4.42 6.95
C LEU A 47 0.60 -3.24 6.35
N THR A 48 0.37 -2.95 5.06
CA THR A 48 1.16 -1.96 4.30
C THR A 48 0.78 -0.52 4.52
N LEU A 49 -0.46 -0.23 4.95
CA LEU A 49 -0.99 1.12 5.15
C LEU A 49 -1.70 1.25 6.51
N PRO A 50 -0.99 1.15 7.64
CA PRO A 50 -1.61 1.16 8.97
C PRO A 50 -2.41 2.45 9.25
N ALA A 51 -2.04 3.58 8.65
CA ALA A 51 -2.75 4.84 8.81
C ALA A 51 -4.23 4.77 8.36
N VAL A 52 -4.56 3.97 7.35
CA VAL A 52 -5.94 3.78 6.88
C VAL A 52 -6.77 3.05 7.92
N TYR A 53 -6.20 2.05 8.58
CA TYR A 53 -6.86 1.29 9.64
C TYR A 53 -6.97 2.12 10.91
N ARG A 54 -5.93 2.87 11.29
CA ARG A 54 -5.99 3.83 12.41
C ARG A 54 -7.11 4.85 12.24
N ASP A 55 -7.26 5.41 11.04
CA ASP A 55 -8.37 6.35 10.73
C ASP A 55 -9.74 5.67 10.88
N LEU A 56 -9.88 4.43 10.40
CA LEU A 56 -11.12 3.67 10.56
C LEU A 56 -11.46 3.46 12.05
N PHE A 57 -10.52 2.93 12.81
CA PHE A 57 -10.70 2.61 14.22
C PHE A 57 -11.03 3.86 15.05
N LEU A 58 -10.25 4.93 14.91
CA LEU A 58 -10.51 6.21 15.59
C LEU A 58 -11.90 6.79 15.28
N LYS A 59 -12.37 6.63 14.04
CA LYS A 59 -13.70 7.10 13.62
C LYS A 59 -14.84 6.17 14.05
N THR A 60 -14.53 4.97 14.50
CA THR A 60 -15.53 3.97 14.94
C THR A 60 -15.49 3.68 16.43
N GLY A 61 -14.63 4.36 17.20
CA GLY A 61 -14.74 4.44 18.65
C GLY A 61 -13.54 3.97 19.47
N ALA A 62 -12.46 3.43 18.86
CA ALA A 62 -11.27 2.96 19.58
C ALA A 62 -9.97 3.24 18.81
N ALA A 63 -8.82 3.13 19.46
CA ALA A 63 -7.54 3.09 18.75
C ALA A 63 -7.29 1.68 18.16
N LEU A 64 -6.59 1.63 17.04
CA LEU A 64 -6.23 0.35 16.42
C LEU A 64 -5.34 -0.48 17.35
N GLU A 65 -4.44 0.19 18.04
CA GLU A 65 -3.45 -0.39 18.96
C GLU A 65 -4.10 -1.00 20.22
N ASP A 66 -5.35 -0.65 20.55
CA ASP A 66 -6.12 -1.29 21.62
C ASP A 66 -6.57 -2.71 21.23
N SER A 67 -6.58 -3.01 19.95
CA SER A 67 -7.09 -4.28 19.40
C SER A 67 -6.02 -5.19 18.83
N ILE A 68 -4.93 -4.63 18.29
CA ILE A 68 -3.84 -5.37 17.68
C ILE A 68 -2.48 -4.76 18.01
N GLU A 69 -1.48 -5.61 18.18
CA GLU A 69 -0.08 -5.20 18.22
C GLU A 69 0.45 -5.11 16.78
N ILE A 70 1.10 -3.98 16.44
CA ILE A 70 1.73 -3.77 15.14
C ILE A 70 3.25 -3.73 15.35
N VAL A 71 3.96 -4.62 14.69
CA VAL A 71 5.42 -4.73 14.76
C VAL A 71 6.03 -4.27 13.45
N ASP A 72 6.94 -3.30 13.52
CA ASP A 72 7.75 -2.89 12.38
C ASP A 72 8.80 -3.97 12.07
N LEU A 73 8.86 -4.37 10.80
CA LEU A 73 9.81 -5.37 10.35
C LEU A 73 11.17 -4.72 9.99
N ASP A 74 12.24 -5.15 10.63
CA ASP A 74 13.61 -4.74 10.26
C ASP A 74 13.97 -5.18 8.84
N THR A 75 13.54 -6.38 8.46
CA THR A 75 13.63 -6.90 7.09
C THR A 75 12.25 -7.35 6.66
N ALA A 76 11.58 -6.55 5.81
CA ALA A 76 10.29 -6.90 5.24
C ALA A 76 10.42 -7.81 4.03
N PHE A 77 11.49 -7.63 3.23
CA PHE A 77 11.73 -8.40 2.02
C PHE A 77 13.19 -8.81 1.91
N ARG A 78 13.41 -10.06 1.52
CA ARG A 78 14.71 -10.58 1.19
C ARG A 78 14.73 -11.00 -0.28
N TYR A 79 15.54 -10.30 -1.07
CA TYR A 79 15.75 -10.62 -2.48
C TYR A 79 17.05 -11.40 -2.64
N GLN A 80 17.02 -12.45 -3.43
CA GLN A 80 18.20 -13.19 -3.84
C GLN A 80 18.29 -13.16 -5.37
N PHE A 81 19.35 -12.57 -5.86
CA PHE A 81 19.61 -12.43 -7.29
C PHE A 81 20.35 -13.65 -7.85
N ALA A 82 20.31 -13.81 -9.16
CA ALA A 82 20.92 -14.95 -9.85
C ALA A 82 22.45 -15.04 -9.69
N ASP A 83 23.10 -13.91 -9.46
CA ASP A 83 24.54 -13.80 -9.17
C ASP A 83 24.92 -14.14 -7.72
N GLY A 84 23.93 -14.51 -6.89
CA GLY A 84 24.12 -14.81 -5.47
C GLY A 84 24.00 -13.60 -4.55
N THR A 85 23.91 -12.39 -5.08
CA THR A 85 23.71 -11.17 -4.28
C THR A 85 22.42 -11.26 -3.47
N VAL A 86 22.47 -10.88 -2.20
CA VAL A 86 21.30 -10.87 -1.29
C VAL A 86 21.04 -9.46 -0.81
N LEU A 87 19.88 -8.91 -1.18
CA LEU A 87 19.40 -7.62 -0.69
C LEU A 87 18.31 -7.83 0.36
N LYS A 88 18.53 -7.29 1.57
CA LYS A 88 17.54 -7.24 2.63
C LYS A 88 16.93 -5.83 2.66
N MET A 89 15.65 -5.73 2.36
CA MET A 89 14.93 -4.45 2.35
C MET A 89 14.20 -4.25 3.67
N PRO A 90 14.40 -3.12 4.35
CA PRO A 90 13.65 -2.77 5.54
C PRO A 90 12.17 -2.50 5.25
N GLY A 91 11.31 -2.63 6.26
CA GLY A 91 9.87 -2.51 6.13
C GLY A 91 9.36 -1.12 5.78
N ALA A 92 10.06 -0.07 6.14
CA ALA A 92 9.62 1.30 5.92
C ALA A 92 10.79 2.28 5.80
N GLY A 93 10.51 3.43 5.15
CA GLY A 93 11.44 4.56 5.04
C GLY A 93 12.31 4.53 3.80
N ILE A 94 12.11 5.53 2.93
CA ILE A 94 12.88 5.69 1.68
C ILE A 94 14.39 5.76 1.97
N GLY A 95 14.78 6.40 3.07
CA GLY A 95 16.19 6.52 3.48
C GLY A 95 16.83 5.17 3.78
N ARG A 96 16.21 4.39 4.67
CA ARG A 96 16.71 3.06 5.06
C ARG A 96 16.76 2.09 3.86
N CYS A 97 15.74 2.14 2.99
CA CYS A 97 15.75 1.35 1.76
C CYS A 97 16.90 1.76 0.83
N ALA A 98 17.16 3.08 0.69
CA ALA A 98 18.25 3.58 -0.13
C ALA A 98 19.62 3.18 0.42
N GLU A 99 19.80 3.18 1.74
CA GLU A 99 21.03 2.71 2.39
C GLU A 99 21.23 1.23 2.13
N ALA A 100 20.24 0.39 2.38
CA ALA A 100 20.31 -1.06 2.13
C ALA A 100 20.65 -1.39 0.66
N ILE A 101 20.08 -0.63 -0.28
CA ILE A 101 20.37 -0.76 -1.72
C ILE A 101 21.81 -0.31 -2.01
N GLY A 102 22.24 0.83 -1.47
CA GLY A 102 23.60 1.35 -1.65
C GLY A 102 24.67 0.42 -1.10
N ASP A 103 24.45 -0.10 0.10
CA ASP A 103 25.37 -1.03 0.77
C ASP A 103 25.47 -2.38 0.02
N THR A 104 24.39 -2.82 -0.59
CA THR A 104 24.35 -4.11 -1.31
C THR A 104 24.82 -4.01 -2.76
N LEU A 105 24.35 -3.00 -3.50
CA LEU A 105 24.60 -2.87 -4.93
C LEU A 105 25.73 -1.88 -5.26
N GLY A 106 26.07 -0.99 -4.34
CA GLY A 106 27.15 -0.02 -4.51
C GLY A 106 26.84 1.10 -5.52
N GLY A 107 27.89 1.81 -5.92
CA GLY A 107 27.83 2.86 -6.94
C GLY A 107 26.86 3.98 -6.60
N THR A 108 26.01 4.34 -7.58
CA THR A 108 25.00 5.39 -7.46
C THR A 108 23.61 4.86 -7.10
N SER A 109 23.47 3.57 -6.79
CA SER A 109 22.18 2.88 -6.62
C SER A 109 21.30 3.51 -5.53
N ALA A 110 21.87 3.96 -4.42
CA ALA A 110 21.15 4.67 -3.37
C ALA A 110 20.54 5.99 -3.86
N GLN A 111 21.30 6.78 -4.63
CA GLN A 111 20.84 8.04 -5.20
C GLN A 111 19.76 7.82 -6.26
N GLN A 112 19.95 6.83 -7.12
CA GLN A 112 18.99 6.42 -8.14
C GLN A 112 17.67 6.01 -7.50
N TRP A 113 17.70 5.18 -6.47
CA TRP A 113 16.53 4.80 -5.70
C TRP A 113 15.81 6.00 -5.08
N ARG A 114 16.55 6.91 -4.43
CA ARG A 114 15.95 8.13 -3.86
C ARG A 114 15.27 8.99 -4.92
N ALA A 115 15.90 9.16 -6.07
CA ALA A 115 15.34 9.93 -7.19
C ALA A 115 14.06 9.29 -7.73
N PHE A 116 14.06 7.96 -7.91
CA PHE A 116 12.89 7.20 -8.32
C PHE A 116 11.73 7.31 -7.31
N MET A 117 12.01 7.15 -6.01
CA MET A 117 11.00 7.26 -4.95
C MET A 117 10.47 8.68 -4.77
N ASN A 118 11.31 9.70 -4.96
CA ASN A 118 10.85 11.10 -5.00
C ASN A 118 9.89 11.34 -6.19
N ARG A 119 10.15 10.72 -7.33
CA ARG A 119 9.22 10.74 -8.46
C ARG A 119 7.91 10.03 -8.11
N ALA A 120 7.97 8.85 -7.51
CA ALA A 120 6.80 8.09 -7.05
C ALA A 120 5.96 8.91 -6.04
N ALA A 121 6.60 9.59 -5.11
CA ALA A 121 5.91 10.46 -4.14
C ALA A 121 5.15 11.61 -4.81
N LYS A 122 5.73 12.24 -5.85
CA LYS A 122 5.05 13.27 -6.65
C LYS A 122 3.84 12.69 -7.39
N MET A 123 4.00 11.52 -8.01
CA MET A 123 2.88 10.82 -8.67
C MET A 123 1.77 10.49 -7.67
N TRP A 124 2.13 9.96 -6.50
CA TRP A 124 1.19 9.68 -5.43
C TRP A 124 0.41 10.91 -4.96
N SER A 125 1.07 12.05 -4.77
CA SER A 125 0.43 13.30 -4.34
C SER A 125 -0.67 13.77 -5.31
N VAL A 126 -0.47 13.54 -6.62
CA VAL A 126 -1.43 13.91 -7.67
C VAL A 126 -2.56 12.88 -7.81
N THR A 127 -2.24 11.58 -7.69
CA THR A 127 -3.19 10.49 -7.98
C THR A 127 -4.03 10.07 -6.77
N ARG A 128 -3.51 10.25 -5.55
CA ARG A 128 -4.16 9.74 -4.33
C ARG A 128 -5.59 10.23 -4.18
N LYS A 129 -5.83 11.54 -4.29
CA LYS A 129 -7.15 12.11 -4.07
C LYS A 129 -8.15 11.69 -5.15
N PRO A 130 -7.88 11.88 -6.45
CA PRO A 130 -8.87 11.59 -7.48
C PRO A 130 -9.14 10.09 -7.68
N PHE A 131 -8.15 9.21 -7.44
CA PHE A 131 -8.32 7.76 -7.71
C PHE A 131 -8.63 6.91 -6.49
N LEU A 132 -8.18 7.33 -5.29
CA LEU A 132 -8.30 6.50 -4.09
C LEU A 132 -9.24 7.08 -3.03
N GLN A 133 -9.48 8.40 -3.06
CA GLN A 133 -10.25 9.09 -2.03
C GLN A 133 -11.50 9.80 -2.57
N SER A 134 -11.81 9.64 -3.85
CA SER A 134 -12.99 10.24 -4.50
C SER A 134 -13.74 9.17 -5.28
N GLU A 135 -15.02 9.44 -5.53
CA GLU A 135 -15.81 8.63 -6.44
C GLU A 135 -15.30 8.78 -7.87
N LEU A 136 -15.21 7.66 -8.58
CA LEU A 136 -14.83 7.65 -10.00
C LEU A 136 -16.10 7.74 -10.86
N HIS A 137 -16.38 8.91 -11.40
CA HIS A 137 -17.51 9.15 -12.30
C HIS A 137 -17.19 8.87 -13.78
N GLY A 138 -16.48 7.79 -14.06
CA GLY A 138 -16.12 7.36 -15.40
C GLY A 138 -15.16 8.35 -16.10
N LEU A 139 -15.35 8.54 -17.42
CA LEU A 139 -14.48 9.39 -18.23
C LEU A 139 -14.48 10.87 -17.81
N SER A 140 -15.57 11.37 -17.21
CA SER A 140 -15.66 12.74 -16.72
C SER A 140 -14.64 13.08 -15.64
N SER A 141 -14.31 12.10 -14.76
CA SER A 141 -13.28 12.26 -13.75
C SER A 141 -11.88 12.40 -14.37
N LEU A 142 -11.62 11.69 -15.47
CA LEU A 142 -10.36 11.80 -16.20
C LEU A 142 -10.25 13.14 -16.95
N VAL A 143 -11.36 13.60 -17.52
CA VAL A 143 -11.42 14.92 -18.20
C VAL A 143 -11.18 16.05 -17.22
N SER A 144 -11.75 16.00 -16.02
CA SER A 144 -11.51 17.02 -14.99
C SER A 144 -10.03 17.09 -14.54
N MET A 145 -9.27 15.99 -14.66
CA MET A 145 -7.83 15.96 -14.40
C MET A 145 -7.00 16.52 -15.57
N SER A 146 -7.49 16.43 -16.81
CA SER A 146 -6.74 16.85 -18.02
C SER A 146 -6.48 18.35 -18.09
N TRP A 147 -7.18 19.17 -17.31
CA TRP A 147 -6.99 20.62 -17.22
C TRP A 147 -5.66 21.02 -16.55
N ARG A 148 -4.97 20.05 -15.89
CA ARG A 148 -3.66 20.27 -15.28
C ARG A 148 -2.59 19.53 -16.09
N LEU A 149 -2.14 20.12 -17.19
CA LEU A 149 -1.08 19.55 -18.05
C LEU A 149 0.18 19.14 -17.27
N GLY A 150 0.50 19.87 -16.19
CA GLY A 150 1.58 19.50 -15.28
C GLY A 150 1.36 18.18 -14.55
N ASP A 151 0.13 17.89 -14.15
CA ASP A 151 -0.23 16.66 -13.46
C ASP A 151 -0.16 15.45 -14.41
N LEU A 152 -0.63 15.62 -15.67
CA LEU A 152 -0.49 14.58 -16.70
C LEU A 152 0.98 14.24 -16.97
N ARG A 153 1.84 15.26 -17.06
CA ARG A 153 3.29 15.05 -17.21
C ARG A 153 3.89 14.34 -15.97
N THR A 154 3.36 14.64 -14.78
CA THR A 154 3.76 13.99 -13.54
C THR A 154 3.34 12.54 -13.51
N ILE A 155 2.10 12.21 -13.88
CA ILE A 155 1.55 10.86 -13.90
C ILE A 155 2.18 10.01 -15.01
N ALA A 156 2.52 10.63 -16.15
CA ALA A 156 3.04 9.97 -17.34
C ALA A 156 2.23 8.72 -17.76
N PRO A 157 0.93 8.88 -18.09
CA PRO A 157 -0.01 7.76 -18.22
C PRO A 157 0.31 6.80 -19.39
N THR A 158 1.20 7.20 -20.29
CA THR A 158 1.66 6.37 -21.42
C THR A 158 2.90 5.54 -21.13
N LYS A 159 3.51 5.71 -19.94
CA LYS A 159 4.72 4.96 -19.55
C LYS A 159 4.39 3.80 -18.63
N THR A 160 5.03 2.67 -18.87
CA THR A 160 5.01 1.54 -17.95
C THR A 160 5.90 1.80 -16.73
N LEU A 161 5.70 1.07 -15.64
CA LEU A 161 6.56 1.14 -14.46
C LEU A 161 8.02 0.82 -14.80
N ARG A 162 8.25 -0.13 -15.71
CA ARG A 162 9.60 -0.51 -16.19
C ARG A 162 10.29 0.65 -16.90
N GLU A 163 9.61 1.30 -17.84
CA GLU A 163 10.14 2.47 -18.56
C GLU A 163 10.42 3.65 -17.62
N MET A 164 9.59 3.80 -16.58
CA MET A 164 9.83 4.80 -15.54
C MET A 164 11.07 4.46 -14.72
N ALA A 165 11.21 3.23 -14.28
CA ALA A 165 12.37 2.78 -13.49
C ALA A 165 13.67 2.94 -14.28
N GLN A 166 13.71 2.53 -15.55
CA GLN A 166 14.87 2.66 -16.44
C GLN A 166 15.37 4.11 -16.67
N GLN A 167 14.61 5.13 -16.28
CA GLN A 167 15.06 6.52 -16.34
C GLN A 167 15.90 6.92 -15.12
N TYR A 168 15.91 6.09 -14.09
CA TYR A 168 16.56 6.40 -12.82
C TYR A 168 17.62 5.35 -12.43
N ILE A 169 17.43 4.12 -12.94
CA ILE A 169 18.26 2.94 -12.58
C ILE A 169 19.01 2.42 -13.79
#